data_c1fb374d44f60872d67149908ca06c6b
#
_entry.id   c1fb374d44f60872d67149908ca06c6b
#
_cell.length_a   1.000
_cell.length_b   1.000
_cell.length_c   1.000
_cell.angle_alpha   90.00
_cell.angle_beta   90.00
_cell.angle_gamma   90.00
#
_symmetry.space_group_name_H-M   'P 1'
#
loop_
_entity.id
_entity.type
_entity.pdbx_description
1 polymer ?
#
loop_
_entity_poly.entity_id
_entity_poly.type
_entity_poly.pdbx_seq_one_letter_code
_entity_poly.pdbx_strand_id
1 'polypeptide(L)' 'MVKRLSYRSDSPWAIVRLLPKAQRYIVARFRNRRDADDHKRVLRRFMPAAEFEVIFDPPNEEQQKNQAESLMS' A
#
# COMPACT_ATOMS: atom_id res chain seq x y z
N MET A 1 1.94 19.05 0.87
CA MET A 1 2.91 18.30 1.63
C MET A 1 2.31 17.57 2.78
N VAL A 2 1.77 18.31 3.68
CA VAL A 2 1.09 17.69 4.80
C VAL A 2 -0.02 16.78 4.34
N LYS A 3 -0.65 17.14 3.26
CA LYS A 3 -1.75 16.34 2.74
C LYS A 3 -1.33 14.94 2.35
N ARG A 4 -0.13 14.79 1.85
CA ARG A 4 0.33 13.48 1.47
C ARG A 4 0.43 12.56 2.66
N LEU A 5 0.99 13.08 3.74
CA LEU A 5 1.12 12.28 4.93
C LEU A 5 -0.23 11.90 5.49
N SER A 6 -1.16 12.86 5.48
CA SER A 6 -2.52 12.57 5.92
C SER A 6 -3.14 11.47 5.09
N TYR A 7 -2.96 11.56 3.79
CA TYR A 7 -3.54 10.57 2.90
C TYR A 7 -3.05 9.17 3.24
N ARG A 8 -1.75 9.01 3.44
CA ARG A 8 -1.20 7.71 3.75
C ARG A 8 -1.64 7.24 5.13
N SER A 9 -1.71 8.16 6.06
CA SER A 9 -2.17 7.80 7.40
C SER A 9 -3.58 7.27 7.38
N ASP A 10 -4.42 7.88 6.55
CA ASP A 10 -5.82 7.47 6.48
C ASP A 10 -6.03 6.19 5.73
N SER A 11 -5.11 5.82 4.86
CA SER A 11 -5.31 4.68 3.96
C SER A 11 -4.09 3.78 3.96
N PRO A 12 -3.85 3.08 5.07
CA PRO A 12 -2.66 2.22 5.16
C PRO A 12 -2.78 0.89 4.43
N TRP A 13 -3.99 0.50 4.06
CA TRP A 13 -4.17 -0.76 3.35
C TRP A 13 -4.07 -0.52 1.87
N ALA A 14 -3.18 -1.26 1.22
CA ALA A 14 -2.92 -1.04 -0.19
C ALA A 14 -3.12 -2.33 -0.97
N ILE A 15 -3.60 -2.19 -2.19
CA ILE A 15 -3.65 -3.29 -3.13
C ILE A 15 -2.48 -3.15 -4.08
N VAL A 16 -1.69 -4.20 -4.17
CA VAL A 16 -0.51 -4.22 -4.99
C VAL A 16 -0.74 -5.15 -6.16
N ARG A 17 -0.39 -4.70 -7.35
CA ARG A 17 -0.40 -5.56 -8.52
C ARG A 17 0.99 -6.14 -8.72
N LEU A 18 1.04 -7.46 -8.85
CA LEU A 18 2.30 -8.16 -9.02
C LEU A 18 2.58 -8.32 -10.50
N LEU A 19 3.78 -7.96 -10.90
CA LEU A 19 4.21 -8.02 -12.28
C LEU A 19 5.36 -9.00 -12.42
N PRO A 20 5.66 -9.41 -13.64
CA PRO A 20 6.82 -10.30 -13.87
C PRO A 20 8.10 -9.66 -13.35
N LYS A 21 9.08 -10.52 -13.05
CA LYS A 21 10.39 -10.08 -12.60
C LYS A 21 10.33 -9.41 -11.23
N ALA A 22 9.43 -9.89 -10.40
CA ALA A 22 9.32 -9.43 -9.02
C ALA A 22 9.00 -7.95 -8.91
N GLN A 23 8.44 -7.37 -9.93
CA GLN A 23 8.02 -5.98 -9.87
C GLN A 23 6.60 -5.89 -9.35
N ARG A 24 6.29 -4.77 -8.72
CA ARG A 24 4.95 -4.55 -8.21
C ARG A 24 4.71 -3.07 -7.99
N TYR A 25 3.44 -2.69 -8.02
CA TYR A 25 3.10 -1.31 -7.74
C TYR A 25 1.73 -1.23 -7.11
N ILE A 26 1.49 -0.15 -6.41
CA ILE A 26 0.25 0.05 -5.69
C ILE A 26 -0.79 0.61 -6.64
N VAL A 27 -1.95 -0.04 -6.68
CA VAL A 27 -3.03 0.41 -7.57
C VAL A 27 -4.13 1.10 -6.82
N ALA A 28 -4.24 0.90 -5.50
CA ALA A 28 -5.30 1.52 -4.73
C ALA A 28 -4.96 1.47 -3.25
N ARG A 29 -5.57 2.38 -2.48
CA ARG A 29 -5.37 2.42 -1.04
C ARG A 29 -6.72 2.54 -0.36
N PHE A 30 -6.80 1.97 0.86
CA PHE A 30 -8.05 1.93 1.60
C PHE A 30 -7.80 2.13 3.08
N ARG A 31 -8.85 2.57 3.76
CA ARG A 31 -8.77 2.79 5.20
C ARG A 31 -8.67 1.52 5.98
N ASN A 32 -9.38 0.50 5.55
CA ASN A 32 -9.41 -0.74 6.29
C ASN A 32 -9.24 -1.89 5.33
N ARG A 33 -8.91 -3.02 5.91
CA ARG A 33 -8.61 -4.20 5.12
C ARG A 33 -9.84 -4.71 4.38
N ARG A 34 -11.00 -4.58 5.01
CA ARG A 34 -12.19 -5.11 4.41
C ARG A 34 -12.49 -4.45 3.07
N ASP A 35 -12.36 -3.14 3.03
CA ASP A 35 -12.58 -2.42 1.78
C ASP A 35 -11.56 -2.82 0.74
N ALA A 36 -10.33 -3.01 1.17
CA ALA A 36 -9.28 -3.43 0.24
C ALA A 36 -9.58 -4.81 -0.33
N ASP A 37 -10.01 -5.73 0.53
CA ASP A 37 -10.33 -7.08 0.07
C ASP A 37 -11.49 -7.07 -0.91
N ASP A 38 -12.50 -6.27 -0.63
CA ASP A 38 -13.65 -6.17 -1.51
C ASP A 38 -13.23 -5.64 -2.87
N HIS A 39 -12.40 -4.61 -2.87
CA HIS A 39 -11.95 -4.04 -4.13
C HIS A 39 -11.05 -5.00 -4.89
N LYS A 40 -10.23 -5.73 -4.17
CA LYS A 40 -9.39 -6.74 -4.80
C LYS A 40 -10.23 -7.75 -5.55
N ARG A 41 -11.34 -8.14 -4.95
CA ARG A 41 -12.26 -9.08 -5.57
C ARG A 41 -12.78 -8.53 -6.88
N VAL A 42 -13.13 -7.25 -6.89
CA VAL A 42 -13.61 -6.61 -8.11
C VAL A 42 -12.52 -6.59 -9.16
N LEU A 43 -11.31 -6.24 -8.76
CA LEU A 43 -10.22 -6.18 -9.72
C LEU A 43 -9.94 -7.54 -10.34
N ARG A 44 -10.04 -8.58 -9.55
CA ARG A 44 -9.78 -9.92 -10.08
C ARG A 44 -10.85 -10.33 -11.10
N ARG A 45 -12.05 -9.84 -10.94
CA ARG A 45 -13.10 -10.13 -11.90
C ARG A 45 -12.83 -9.47 -13.24
N PHE A 46 -12.36 -8.23 -13.19
CA PHE A 46 -12.09 -7.52 -14.43
C PHE A 46 -10.78 -7.91 -15.08
N MET A 47 -9.82 -8.32 -14.26
CA MET A 47 -8.51 -8.69 -14.77
C MET A 47 -8.08 -10.02 -14.17
N PRO A 48 -8.70 -11.10 -14.65
CA PRO A 48 -8.42 -12.42 -14.04
C PRO A 48 -6.98 -12.89 -14.24
N ALA A 49 -6.30 -12.37 -15.26
CA ALA A 49 -4.92 -12.78 -15.48
C ALA A 49 -3.94 -12.01 -14.60
N ALA A 50 -4.36 -10.93 -13.98
CA ALA A 50 -3.48 -10.14 -13.13
C ALA A 50 -3.51 -10.69 -11.73
N GLU A 51 -2.40 -10.49 -11.02
CA GLU A 51 -2.30 -10.89 -9.63
C GLU A 51 -2.30 -9.67 -8.73
N PHE A 52 -3.10 -9.75 -7.69
CA PHE A 52 -3.22 -8.66 -6.73
C PHE A 52 -3.01 -9.17 -5.33
N GLU A 53 -2.48 -8.30 -4.47
CA GLU A 53 -2.24 -8.64 -3.09
C GLU A 53 -2.59 -7.46 -2.21
N VAL A 54 -3.23 -7.73 -1.07
CA VAL A 54 -3.53 -6.70 -0.10
C VAL A 54 -2.43 -6.69 0.95
N ILE A 55 -1.84 -5.54 1.16
CA ILE A 55 -0.76 -5.41 2.13
C ILE A 55 -1.08 -4.26 3.07
N PHE A 56 -0.46 -4.32 4.25
CA PHE A 56 -0.55 -3.23 5.21
C PHE A 56 0.68 -2.35 5.00
N ASP A 57 0.44 -1.14 4.56
CA ASP A 57 1.51 -0.22 4.19
C ASP A 57 1.28 1.12 4.89
N PRO A 58 1.57 1.21 6.18
CA PRO A 58 1.35 2.45 6.91
C PRO A 58 2.34 3.52 6.49
N PRO A 59 2.13 4.77 6.92
CA PRO A 59 3.05 5.83 6.56
C PRO A 59 4.45 5.55 7.07
N ASN A 60 5.41 6.07 6.33
CA ASN A 60 6.81 5.82 6.61
C ASN A 60 7.39 6.69 7.68
N GLU A 61 6.58 7.48 8.32
CA GLU A 61 7.11 8.44 9.26
C GLU A 61 7.96 7.81 10.33
N GLU A 62 7.47 6.71 10.90
CA GLU A 62 8.20 6.05 11.96
C GLU A 62 9.49 5.43 11.45
N GLN A 63 9.40 4.83 10.28
CA GLN A 63 10.59 4.25 9.70
C GLN A 63 11.62 5.29 9.38
N GLN A 64 11.17 6.41 8.87
CA GLN A 64 12.08 7.49 8.57
C GLN A 64 12.73 8.05 9.82
N LYS A 65 11.96 8.15 10.89
CA LYS A 65 12.49 8.60 12.15
C LYS A 65 13.57 7.65 12.64
N ASN A 66 13.29 6.38 12.56
CA ASN A 66 14.26 5.40 13.01
C ASN A 66 15.54 5.48 12.22
N GLN A 67 15.39 5.65 10.93
CA GLN A 67 16.58 5.77 10.09
C GLN A 67 17.37 7.01 10.44
N ALA A 68 16.67 8.10 10.66
CA ALA A 68 17.35 9.35 11.02
C ALA A 68 18.10 9.18 12.32
N GLU A 69 17.49 8.54 13.28
CA GLU A 69 18.14 8.30 14.54
C GLU A 69 19.39 7.45 14.37
N SER A 70 19.28 6.43 13.55
CA SER A 70 20.42 5.59 13.29
C SER A 70 21.55 6.38 12.68
N LEU A 71 21.22 7.22 11.74
CA LEU A 71 22.24 8.02 11.09
C LEU A 71 22.89 9.00 12.06
N MET A 72 22.11 9.53 12.95
CA MET A 72 22.63 10.47 13.92
C MET A 72 23.40 9.78 15.01
N SER A 73 23.12 8.56 15.26
CA SER A 73 23.86 7.79 16.25
C SER A 73 25.21 7.35 15.69
#